data_c850bbd3671be98aa19054a1a702030a
#
_entry.id   c850bbd3671be98aa19054a1a702030a
#
_cell.length_a   1.000
_cell.length_b   1.000
_cell.length_c   1.000
_cell.angle_alpha   90.00
_cell.angle_beta   90.00
_cell.angle_gamma   90.00
#
_symmetry.space_group_name_H-M   'P 1'
#
loop_
_entity.id
_entity.type
_entity.pdbx_description
1 polymer ?
#
loop_
_entity_poly.entity_id
_entity_poly.type
_entity_poly.pdbx_seq_one_letter_code
_entity_poly.pdbx_strand_id
1 'polypeptide(L)'
;MNTDIPGATVNPSPDRELIILGAPGRDGYYDAVLDEIVDFHIHYAEQISRHDDVIVLTGPQLYDLYVDALGTDRVANRAVADIWMRDFAPLNSEAPVMMRYSAAGQGGGRKSQREADYVQAGLARLLRRAGIDVADSELINDGGNFVDDYHGRVVISRKFLRDNNLSEDQGRSAIGAATGADHIAFIDADEQGGLEHADGVVAFIAPNVLAINSYPEDPAYAAKLKADLRTGLPNVTLHEIVTPYDGDRIYDARFGSACGLYTNMLVTMDRIYVPQFGIPEDAIAIAQLGGWTDKTLIPVSSAQVCRMGGGVRCMSWQVRGNMAAQLKAWLRQ
;
A
#
# COMPACT_ATOMS: atom_id res chain seq x y z
N MET A 1 -16.98 -50.89 -7.49
CA MET A 1 -17.85 -49.78 -7.15
C MET A 1 -16.96 -48.62 -6.79
N ASN A 2 -16.72 -47.74 -7.75
CA ASN A 2 -15.98 -46.51 -7.55
C ASN A 2 -16.94 -45.49 -6.96
N THR A 3 -16.63 -44.97 -5.80
CA THR A 3 -17.33 -43.80 -5.24
C THR A 3 -16.46 -42.57 -5.50
N ASP A 4 -16.84 -41.85 -6.56
CA ASP A 4 -16.34 -40.51 -6.83
C ASP A 4 -16.69 -39.59 -5.64
N ILE A 5 -15.67 -39.04 -5.00
CA ILE A 5 -15.81 -37.95 -4.03
C ILE A 5 -15.87 -36.65 -4.84
N PRO A 6 -16.99 -35.91 -4.82
CA PRO A 6 -17.04 -34.61 -5.50
C PRO A 6 -16.04 -33.67 -4.86
N GLY A 7 -15.26 -32.96 -5.71
CA GLY A 7 -14.31 -31.97 -5.28
C GLY A 7 -14.94 -30.93 -4.35
N ALA A 8 -14.40 -30.80 -3.16
CA ALA A 8 -14.76 -29.77 -2.22
C ALA A 8 -14.41 -28.40 -2.88
N THR A 9 -15.44 -27.68 -3.28
CA THR A 9 -15.31 -26.24 -3.55
C THR A 9 -14.93 -25.60 -2.23
N VAL A 10 -13.67 -25.25 -2.10
CA VAL A 10 -13.20 -24.41 -0.98
C VAL A 10 -13.92 -23.09 -1.14
N ASN A 11 -15.00 -22.89 -0.40
CA ASN A 11 -15.58 -21.56 -0.24
C ASN A 11 -14.46 -20.65 0.29
N PRO A 12 -14.18 -19.50 -0.35
CA PRO A 12 -13.22 -18.57 0.21
C PRO A 12 -13.70 -18.22 1.62
N SER A 13 -12.80 -18.36 2.61
CA SER A 13 -13.08 -17.89 3.97
C SER A 13 -13.47 -16.42 3.86
N PRO A 14 -14.60 -15.98 4.44
CA PRO A 14 -15.07 -14.61 4.33
C PRO A 14 -14.07 -13.58 4.89
N ASP A 15 -13.05 -14.02 5.61
CA ASP A 15 -12.10 -13.21 6.36
C ASP A 15 -10.73 -13.06 5.64
N ARG A 16 -10.58 -13.60 4.41
CA ARG A 16 -9.32 -13.49 3.64
C ARG A 16 -9.43 -12.42 2.57
N GLU A 17 -8.49 -11.49 2.59
CA GLU A 17 -8.35 -10.48 1.55
C GLU A 17 -7.38 -10.94 0.45
N LEU A 18 -7.47 -10.35 -0.73
CA LEU A 18 -6.50 -10.58 -1.80
C LEU A 18 -5.46 -9.47 -1.78
N ILE A 19 -4.19 -9.86 -1.65
CA ILE A 19 -3.06 -8.94 -1.71
C ILE A 19 -2.29 -9.21 -3.00
N ILE A 20 -2.09 -8.18 -3.79
CA ILE A 20 -1.38 -8.27 -5.07
C ILE A 20 -0.03 -7.56 -4.94
N LEU A 21 1.02 -8.26 -5.32
CA LEU A 21 2.39 -7.75 -5.42
C LEU A 21 2.79 -7.63 -6.89
N GLY A 22 3.56 -6.61 -7.24
CA GLY A 22 4.10 -6.42 -8.58
C GLY A 22 5.58 -6.77 -8.61
N ALA A 23 5.98 -7.78 -9.36
CA ALA A 23 7.39 -8.10 -9.54
C ALA A 23 8.09 -7.02 -10.39
N PRO A 24 9.39 -6.74 -10.16
CA PRO A 24 10.13 -5.77 -10.94
C PRO A 24 10.22 -6.18 -12.42
N GLY A 25 10.22 -5.18 -13.30
CA GLY A 25 10.61 -5.37 -14.68
C GLY A 25 12.14 -5.48 -14.80
N ARG A 26 12.61 -6.02 -15.91
CA ARG A 26 14.04 -5.99 -16.26
C ARG A 26 14.33 -4.80 -17.18
N ASP A 27 14.10 -3.60 -16.67
CA ASP A 27 14.30 -2.33 -17.40
C ASP A 27 15.59 -1.59 -17.01
N GLY A 28 16.41 -2.22 -16.16
CA GLY A 28 17.69 -1.70 -15.69
C GLY A 28 17.62 -0.85 -14.43
N TYR A 29 16.46 -0.32 -14.04
CA TYR A 29 16.36 0.50 -12.83
C TYR A 29 16.56 -0.32 -11.54
N TYR A 30 15.96 -1.49 -11.48
CA TYR A 30 16.04 -2.38 -10.33
C TYR A 30 17.15 -3.43 -10.42
N ASP A 31 17.94 -3.49 -11.50
CA ASP A 31 18.93 -4.57 -11.73
C ASP A 31 19.91 -4.73 -10.57
N ALA A 32 20.34 -3.62 -9.97
CA ALA A 32 21.30 -3.64 -8.85
C ALA A 32 20.72 -4.16 -7.51
N VAL A 33 19.39 -4.24 -7.40
CA VAL A 33 18.66 -4.64 -6.18
C VAL A 33 17.60 -5.71 -6.49
N LEU A 34 17.69 -6.33 -7.66
CA LEU A 34 16.70 -7.29 -8.14
C LEU A 34 16.53 -8.46 -7.18
N ASP A 35 17.63 -9.06 -6.76
CA ASP A 35 17.62 -10.21 -5.85
C ASP A 35 16.99 -9.84 -4.50
N GLU A 36 17.31 -8.66 -3.97
CA GLU A 36 16.73 -8.15 -2.71
C GLU A 36 15.20 -7.97 -2.81
N ILE A 37 14.71 -7.46 -3.95
CA ILE A 37 13.27 -7.30 -4.19
C ILE A 37 12.59 -8.66 -4.31
N VAL A 38 13.17 -9.58 -5.07
CA VAL A 38 12.63 -10.93 -5.27
C VAL A 38 12.58 -11.68 -3.95
N ASP A 39 13.65 -11.66 -3.17
CA ASP A 39 13.71 -12.30 -1.85
C ASP A 39 12.66 -11.72 -0.89
N PHE A 40 12.51 -10.40 -0.88
CA PHE A 40 11.46 -9.74 -0.09
C PHE A 40 10.07 -10.17 -0.54
N HIS A 41 9.78 -10.16 -1.84
CA HIS A 41 8.46 -10.54 -2.36
C HIS A 41 8.12 -11.99 -2.05
N ILE A 42 9.05 -12.91 -2.20
CA ILE A 42 8.85 -14.33 -1.89
C ILE A 42 8.54 -14.48 -0.40
N HIS A 43 9.39 -13.92 0.47
CA HIS A 43 9.19 -13.98 1.92
C HIS A 43 7.86 -13.34 2.34
N TYR A 44 7.54 -12.17 1.80
CA TYR A 44 6.29 -11.47 2.11
C TYR A 44 5.07 -12.23 1.61
N ALA A 45 5.09 -12.77 0.38
CA ALA A 45 4.03 -13.62 -0.16
C ALA A 45 3.82 -14.89 0.67
N GLU A 46 4.88 -15.51 1.18
CA GLU A 46 4.78 -16.64 2.10
C GLU A 46 4.08 -16.26 3.42
N GLN A 47 4.44 -15.12 4.00
CA GLN A 47 3.76 -14.62 5.22
C GLN A 47 2.29 -14.34 4.94
N ILE A 48 1.97 -13.64 3.85
CA ILE A 48 0.58 -13.36 3.46
C ILE A 48 -0.19 -14.66 3.27
N SER A 49 0.36 -15.63 2.56
CA SER A 49 -0.33 -16.86 2.15
C SER A 49 -0.85 -17.72 3.32
N ARG A 50 -0.29 -17.54 4.50
CA ARG A 50 -0.73 -18.23 5.73
C ARG A 50 -2.04 -17.66 6.28
N HIS A 51 -2.36 -16.42 5.92
CA HIS A 51 -3.43 -15.65 6.53
C HIS A 51 -4.41 -15.06 5.52
N ASP A 52 -3.91 -14.55 4.40
CA ASP A 52 -4.65 -13.90 3.32
C ASP A 52 -4.32 -14.57 1.98
N ASP A 53 -5.05 -14.22 0.92
CA ASP A 53 -4.70 -14.65 -0.44
C ASP A 53 -3.64 -13.71 -1.02
N VAL A 54 -2.69 -14.26 -1.76
CA VAL A 54 -1.66 -13.46 -2.42
C VAL A 54 -1.47 -13.91 -3.87
N ILE A 55 -1.26 -12.94 -4.75
CA ILE A 55 -0.84 -13.17 -6.13
C ILE A 55 0.30 -12.21 -6.47
N VAL A 56 1.41 -12.76 -6.97
CA VAL A 56 2.51 -11.99 -7.53
C VAL A 56 2.31 -11.86 -9.03
N LEU A 57 2.15 -10.63 -9.51
CA LEU A 57 2.10 -10.32 -10.95
C LEU A 57 3.53 -10.20 -11.47
N THR A 58 3.91 -10.98 -12.45
CA THR A 58 5.28 -10.99 -12.98
C THR A 58 5.31 -11.09 -14.49
N GLY A 59 6.40 -10.63 -15.09
CA GLY A 59 6.72 -10.89 -16.49
C GLY A 59 7.34 -12.27 -16.71
N PRO A 60 7.45 -12.71 -17.97
CA PRO A 60 7.97 -14.05 -18.30
C PRO A 60 9.40 -14.28 -17.83
N GLN A 61 10.21 -13.22 -17.64
CA GLN A 61 11.62 -13.33 -17.25
C GLN A 61 11.83 -13.80 -15.80
N LEU A 62 10.86 -13.54 -14.91
CA LEU A 62 10.91 -13.91 -13.50
C LEU A 62 9.83 -14.93 -13.13
N TYR A 63 8.99 -15.34 -14.09
CA TYR A 63 7.83 -16.19 -13.82
C TYR A 63 8.24 -17.53 -13.20
N ASP A 64 9.16 -18.25 -13.81
CA ASP A 64 9.59 -19.56 -13.31
C ASP A 64 10.23 -19.46 -11.93
N LEU A 65 11.01 -18.40 -11.66
CA LEU A 65 11.62 -18.16 -10.35
C LEU A 65 10.58 -18.01 -9.25
N TYR A 66 9.55 -17.20 -9.49
CA TYR A 66 8.46 -17.04 -8.51
C TYR A 66 7.59 -18.30 -8.39
N VAL A 67 7.35 -19.02 -9.47
CA VAL A 67 6.58 -20.29 -9.46
C VAL A 67 7.32 -21.36 -8.68
N ASP A 68 8.62 -21.49 -8.86
CA ASP A 68 9.43 -22.46 -8.12
C ASP A 68 9.39 -22.21 -6.60
N ALA A 69 9.35 -20.95 -6.20
CA ALA A 69 9.30 -20.56 -4.78
C ALA A 69 7.87 -20.62 -4.19
N LEU A 70 6.86 -20.14 -4.91
CA LEU A 70 5.52 -19.88 -4.36
C LEU A 70 4.44 -20.84 -4.87
N GLY A 71 4.69 -21.55 -5.97
CA GLY A 71 3.70 -22.36 -6.68
C GLY A 71 2.83 -21.55 -7.62
N THR A 72 2.26 -22.25 -8.62
CA THR A 72 1.46 -21.65 -9.70
C THR A 72 0.20 -20.92 -9.24
N ASP A 73 -0.36 -21.30 -8.10
CA ASP A 73 -1.58 -20.69 -7.57
C ASP A 73 -1.39 -19.26 -7.04
N ARG A 74 -0.14 -18.84 -6.79
CA ARG A 74 0.23 -17.55 -6.23
C ARG A 74 0.98 -16.65 -7.19
N VAL A 75 1.18 -17.10 -8.43
CA VAL A 75 1.95 -16.36 -9.44
C VAL A 75 1.15 -16.25 -10.73
N ALA A 76 1.06 -15.04 -11.28
CA ALA A 76 0.40 -14.82 -12.54
C ALA A 76 1.37 -14.20 -13.56
N ASN A 77 1.50 -14.80 -14.75
CA ASN A 77 2.30 -14.24 -15.84
C ASN A 77 1.57 -13.05 -16.47
N ARG A 78 1.55 -11.95 -15.74
CA ARG A 78 0.90 -10.69 -16.09
C ARG A 78 1.79 -9.54 -15.61
N ALA A 79 2.69 -9.08 -16.47
CA ALA A 79 3.65 -8.04 -16.14
C ALA A 79 2.94 -6.73 -15.76
N VAL A 80 3.38 -6.12 -14.67
CA VAL A 80 3.17 -4.72 -14.32
C VAL A 80 4.49 -3.96 -14.50
N ALA A 81 4.43 -2.65 -14.60
CA ALA A 81 5.61 -1.86 -14.95
C ALA A 81 6.41 -1.39 -13.73
N ASP A 82 5.86 -1.51 -12.52
CA ASP A 82 6.51 -1.06 -11.29
C ASP A 82 6.13 -1.93 -10.10
N ILE A 83 6.96 -1.90 -9.05
CA ILE A 83 6.78 -2.66 -7.80
C ILE A 83 5.85 -1.95 -6.80
N TRP A 84 5.66 -0.64 -6.95
CA TRP A 84 4.91 0.21 -6.02
C TRP A 84 3.40 0.10 -6.28
N MET A 85 2.87 -1.13 -6.16
CA MET A 85 1.47 -1.45 -6.48
C MET A 85 0.45 -0.56 -5.77
N ARG A 86 0.78 -0.07 -4.57
CA ARG A 86 -0.07 0.83 -3.80
C ARG A 86 -0.39 2.11 -4.55
N ASP A 87 0.59 2.68 -5.24
CA ASP A 87 0.51 4.06 -5.70
C ASP A 87 -0.32 4.25 -6.98
N PHE A 88 -0.33 3.24 -7.85
CA PHE A 88 -1.02 3.31 -9.14
C PHE A 88 -2.22 2.38 -9.26
N ALA A 89 -2.55 1.61 -8.21
CA ALA A 89 -3.71 0.74 -8.19
C ALA A 89 -5.01 1.49 -7.81
N PRO A 90 -6.19 0.94 -8.18
CA PRO A 90 -7.46 1.52 -7.77
C PRO A 90 -7.62 1.55 -6.25
N LEU A 91 -8.19 2.65 -5.76
CA LEU A 91 -8.70 2.79 -4.41
C LEU A 91 -10.07 2.13 -4.28
N ASN A 92 -10.49 1.79 -3.07
CA ASN A 92 -11.82 1.31 -2.73
C ASN A 92 -12.33 0.13 -3.60
N SER A 93 -12.05 -1.10 -3.18
CA SER A 93 -12.40 -2.30 -3.95
C SER A 93 -13.89 -2.53 -4.18
N GLU A 94 -14.77 -1.93 -3.37
CA GLU A 94 -16.23 -2.05 -3.52
C GLU A 94 -16.78 -1.12 -4.59
N ALA A 95 -16.20 0.08 -4.72
CA ALA A 95 -16.47 1.06 -5.76
C ALA A 95 -15.12 1.59 -6.30
N PRO A 96 -14.40 0.77 -7.10
CA PRO A 96 -13.03 1.04 -7.44
C PRO A 96 -12.89 2.31 -8.28
N VAL A 97 -12.05 3.22 -7.84
CA VAL A 97 -11.69 4.46 -8.51
C VAL A 97 -10.19 4.54 -8.71
N MET A 98 -9.77 4.95 -9.90
CA MET A 98 -8.37 5.18 -10.24
C MET A 98 -8.13 6.67 -10.36
N MET A 99 -7.47 7.26 -9.36
CA MET A 99 -6.95 8.62 -9.43
C MET A 99 -5.67 8.60 -10.26
N ARG A 100 -5.34 9.70 -10.93
CA ARG A 100 -4.17 9.78 -11.77
C ARG A 100 -2.88 9.70 -10.96
N TYR A 101 -2.05 8.72 -11.26
CA TYR A 101 -0.75 8.53 -10.63
C TYR A 101 0.18 9.72 -10.88
N SER A 102 0.80 10.25 -9.83
CA SER A 102 1.57 11.47 -9.90
C SER A 102 2.99 11.26 -10.46
N ALA A 103 3.57 12.32 -10.99
CA ALA A 103 4.96 12.32 -11.43
C ALA A 103 5.96 12.10 -10.28
N ALA A 104 5.57 12.38 -9.04
CA ALA A 104 6.45 12.27 -7.88
C ALA A 104 6.96 10.84 -7.69
N GLY A 105 6.08 9.82 -7.84
CA GLY A 105 6.43 8.40 -7.76
C GLY A 105 7.44 7.94 -8.82
N GLN A 106 7.69 8.77 -9.85
CA GLN A 106 8.69 8.51 -10.90
C GLN A 106 9.83 9.54 -10.91
N GLY A 107 10.01 10.26 -9.79
CA GLY A 107 11.09 11.24 -9.60
C GLY A 107 10.80 12.67 -10.04
N GLY A 108 9.57 12.99 -10.39
CA GLY A 108 9.09 14.35 -10.67
C GLY A 108 9.32 14.88 -12.08
N GLY A 109 8.51 15.87 -12.47
CA GLY A 109 8.60 16.57 -13.75
C GLY A 109 7.86 15.89 -14.92
N ARG A 110 7.87 16.54 -16.10
CA ARG A 110 7.08 16.11 -17.27
C ARG A 110 7.42 14.72 -17.81
N LYS A 111 8.70 14.32 -17.74
CA LYS A 111 9.12 13.01 -18.21
C LYS A 111 8.54 11.95 -17.29
N SER A 112 8.68 12.14 -16.01
CA SER A 112 8.17 11.22 -14.98
C SER A 112 6.65 11.11 -14.99
N GLN A 113 5.91 12.18 -15.37
CA GLN A 113 4.45 12.06 -15.53
C GLN A 113 4.09 11.11 -16.69
N ARG A 114 4.82 11.11 -17.79
CA ARG A 114 4.56 10.14 -18.87
C ARG A 114 4.89 8.71 -18.47
N GLU A 115 5.90 8.53 -17.63
CA GLU A 115 6.26 7.24 -17.06
C GLU A 115 5.18 6.78 -16.09
N ALA A 116 4.69 7.64 -15.20
CA ALA A 116 3.57 7.35 -14.29
C ALA A 116 2.28 6.97 -15.06
N ASP A 117 1.93 7.75 -16.10
CA ASP A 117 0.79 7.45 -16.96
C ASP A 117 0.94 6.09 -17.67
N TYR A 118 2.16 5.74 -18.10
CA TYR A 118 2.46 4.44 -18.71
C TYR A 118 2.30 3.28 -17.72
N VAL A 119 2.85 3.41 -16.51
CA VAL A 119 2.73 2.41 -15.43
C VAL A 119 1.26 2.15 -15.12
N GLN A 120 0.49 3.20 -14.84
CA GLN A 120 -0.91 3.10 -14.48
C GLN A 120 -1.77 2.54 -15.62
N ALA A 121 -1.52 2.97 -16.87
CA ALA A 121 -2.23 2.45 -18.03
C ALA A 121 -1.99 0.93 -18.25
N GLY A 122 -0.85 0.41 -17.82
CA GLY A 122 -0.54 -1.02 -17.81
C GLY A 122 -1.53 -1.80 -16.95
N LEU A 123 -1.69 -1.39 -15.70
CA LEU A 123 -2.63 -2.00 -14.76
C LEU A 123 -4.09 -1.80 -15.20
N ALA A 124 -4.46 -0.60 -15.66
CA ALA A 124 -5.81 -0.34 -16.17
C ALA A 124 -6.20 -1.27 -17.33
N ARG A 125 -5.26 -1.58 -18.26
CA ARG A 125 -5.49 -2.57 -19.31
C ARG A 125 -5.69 -3.98 -18.77
N LEU A 126 -4.93 -4.36 -17.75
CA LEU A 126 -5.06 -5.64 -17.07
C LEU A 126 -6.44 -5.80 -16.46
N LEU A 127 -6.91 -4.79 -15.72
CA LEU A 127 -8.22 -4.77 -15.06
C LEU A 127 -9.38 -4.86 -16.09
N ARG A 128 -9.31 -4.09 -17.18
CA ARG A 128 -10.28 -4.20 -18.27
C ARG A 128 -10.33 -5.59 -18.89
N ARG A 129 -9.19 -6.27 -19.05
CA ARG A 129 -9.16 -7.67 -19.55
C ARG A 129 -9.76 -8.65 -18.55
N ALA A 130 -9.64 -8.35 -17.25
CA ALA A 130 -10.30 -9.12 -16.20
C ALA A 130 -11.81 -8.83 -16.10
N GLY A 131 -12.34 -7.90 -16.91
CA GLY A 131 -13.75 -7.49 -16.87
C GLY A 131 -14.09 -6.65 -15.63
N ILE A 132 -13.07 -6.04 -15.00
CA ILE A 132 -13.26 -5.18 -13.83
C ILE A 132 -13.46 -3.75 -14.31
N ASP A 133 -14.60 -3.20 -13.95
CA ASP A 133 -14.94 -1.80 -14.21
C ASP A 133 -14.37 -0.93 -13.08
N VAL A 134 -13.58 0.08 -13.47
CA VAL A 134 -12.94 1.03 -12.55
C VAL A 134 -13.29 2.43 -13.03
N ALA A 135 -13.78 3.25 -12.13
CA ALA A 135 -14.06 4.65 -12.44
C ALA A 135 -12.73 5.41 -12.59
N ASP A 136 -12.55 6.08 -13.74
CA ASP A 136 -11.41 6.98 -13.94
C ASP A 136 -11.68 8.32 -13.28
N SER A 137 -10.64 8.92 -12.67
CA SER A 137 -10.69 10.25 -12.08
C SER A 137 -9.52 11.10 -12.57
N GLU A 138 -9.79 12.34 -12.93
CA GLU A 138 -8.77 13.33 -13.30
C GLU A 138 -7.99 13.87 -12.08
N LEU A 139 -8.44 13.54 -10.86
CA LEU A 139 -7.74 13.95 -9.64
C LEU A 139 -6.38 13.26 -9.56
N ILE A 140 -5.34 14.03 -9.32
CA ILE A 140 -3.98 13.52 -9.15
C ILE A 140 -3.80 13.10 -7.69
N ASN A 141 -3.53 11.81 -7.48
CA ASN A 141 -3.18 11.28 -6.17
C ASN A 141 -2.60 9.87 -6.27
N ASP A 142 -1.55 9.62 -5.50
CA ASP A 142 -0.97 8.30 -5.34
C ASP A 142 -1.70 7.52 -4.24
N GLY A 143 -1.84 6.23 -4.39
CA GLY A 143 -2.54 5.40 -3.39
C GLY A 143 -1.84 5.37 -2.03
N GLY A 144 -0.52 5.59 -1.97
CA GLY A 144 0.22 5.77 -0.70
C GLY A 144 -0.19 7.03 0.05
N ASN A 145 -0.62 8.05 -0.67
CA ASN A 145 -1.17 9.27 -0.08
C ASN A 145 -2.65 9.15 0.31
N PHE A 146 -3.27 7.99 0.16
CA PHE A 146 -4.66 7.74 0.56
C PHE A 146 -4.70 6.65 1.62
N VAL A 147 -4.83 7.06 2.90
CA VAL A 147 -4.91 6.15 4.04
C VAL A 147 -6.33 6.17 4.57
N ASP A 148 -7.04 5.05 4.44
CA ASP A 148 -8.44 4.92 4.82
C ASP A 148 -8.66 3.84 5.88
N ASP A 149 -9.78 3.93 6.62
CA ASP A 149 -10.22 2.92 7.58
C ASP A 149 -11.28 1.96 7.01
N TYR A 150 -11.60 2.07 5.73
CA TYR A 150 -12.70 1.37 5.04
C TYR A 150 -14.10 1.63 5.61
N HIS A 151 -14.24 2.63 6.47
CA HIS A 151 -15.49 3.05 7.12
C HIS A 151 -15.79 4.53 6.89
N GLY A 152 -15.30 5.09 5.76
CA GLY A 152 -15.56 6.45 5.35
C GLY A 152 -14.59 7.51 5.91
N ARG A 153 -13.53 7.10 6.61
CA ARG A 153 -12.49 8.02 7.11
C ARG A 153 -11.24 7.92 6.29
N VAL A 154 -10.65 9.07 5.95
CA VAL A 154 -9.45 9.18 5.12
C VAL A 154 -8.47 10.19 5.72
N VAL A 155 -7.19 9.83 5.70
CA VAL A 155 -6.08 10.78 5.88
C VAL A 155 -5.34 10.92 4.56
N ILE A 156 -5.06 12.14 4.17
CA ILE A 156 -4.37 12.48 2.93
C ILE A 156 -3.49 13.71 3.15
N SER A 157 -2.31 13.75 2.52
CA SER A 157 -1.47 14.94 2.65
C SER A 157 -1.99 16.11 1.82
N ARG A 158 -1.66 17.34 2.24
CA ARG A 158 -1.99 18.58 1.51
C ARG A 158 -1.33 18.68 0.14
N LYS A 159 -0.42 17.74 -0.21
CA LYS A 159 0.06 17.58 -1.59
C LYS A 159 -1.10 17.39 -2.56
N PHE A 160 -2.10 16.58 -2.20
CA PHE A 160 -3.32 16.40 -3.01
C PHE A 160 -3.99 17.73 -3.38
N LEU A 161 -4.11 18.65 -2.41
CA LEU A 161 -4.72 19.95 -2.66
C LEU A 161 -3.88 20.80 -3.62
N ARG A 162 -2.56 20.79 -3.45
CA ARG A 162 -1.62 21.54 -4.31
C ARG A 162 -1.62 20.99 -5.74
N ASP A 163 -1.54 19.67 -5.90
CA ASP A 163 -1.47 19.01 -7.21
C ASP A 163 -2.75 19.23 -8.03
N ASN A 164 -3.89 19.38 -7.36
CA ASN A 164 -5.19 19.59 -8.01
C ASN A 164 -5.69 21.04 -7.96
N ASN A 165 -4.89 21.96 -7.39
CA ASN A 165 -5.26 23.39 -7.22
C ASN A 165 -6.62 23.55 -6.52
N LEU A 166 -6.83 22.86 -5.39
CA LEU A 166 -8.06 22.85 -4.61
C LEU A 166 -7.87 23.50 -3.24
N SER A 167 -8.92 24.15 -2.74
CA SER A 167 -9.06 24.46 -1.31
C SER A 167 -9.37 23.18 -0.52
N GLU A 168 -9.23 23.22 0.82
CA GLU A 168 -9.61 22.06 1.66
C GLU A 168 -11.06 21.64 1.47
N ASP A 169 -12.01 22.60 1.40
CA ASP A 169 -13.43 22.29 1.22
C ASP A 169 -13.70 21.65 -0.15
N GLN A 170 -13.05 22.17 -1.20
CA GLN A 170 -13.11 21.57 -2.54
C GLN A 170 -12.49 20.16 -2.55
N GLY A 171 -11.37 19.99 -1.86
CA GLY A 171 -10.70 18.70 -1.72
C GLY A 171 -11.57 17.66 -1.00
N ARG A 172 -12.22 18.05 0.12
CA ARG A 172 -13.18 17.17 0.83
C ARG A 172 -14.32 16.75 -0.08
N SER A 173 -14.91 17.71 -0.80
CA SER A 173 -16.00 17.42 -1.73
C SER A 173 -15.55 16.48 -2.86
N ALA A 174 -14.37 16.71 -3.43
CA ALA A 174 -13.83 15.89 -4.53
C ALA A 174 -13.52 14.46 -4.09
N ILE A 175 -12.84 14.28 -2.93
CA ILE A 175 -12.55 12.95 -2.37
C ILE A 175 -13.85 12.24 -2.00
N GLY A 176 -14.79 12.91 -1.32
CA GLY A 176 -16.08 12.34 -0.96
C GLY A 176 -16.86 11.86 -2.17
N ALA A 177 -16.91 12.66 -3.24
CA ALA A 177 -17.57 12.29 -4.49
C ALA A 177 -16.91 11.09 -5.19
N ALA A 178 -15.57 11.01 -5.16
CA ALA A 178 -14.83 9.94 -5.82
C ALA A 178 -14.83 8.63 -5.03
N THR A 179 -14.79 8.67 -3.70
CA THR A 179 -14.54 7.49 -2.86
C THR A 179 -15.67 7.14 -1.88
N GLY A 180 -16.62 8.03 -1.69
CA GLY A 180 -17.67 7.89 -0.68
C GLY A 180 -17.20 8.24 0.75
N ALA A 181 -15.98 8.76 0.93
CA ALA A 181 -15.50 9.19 2.24
C ALA A 181 -16.26 10.40 2.77
N ASP A 182 -16.59 10.38 4.05
CA ASP A 182 -17.36 11.46 4.73
C ASP A 182 -16.53 12.22 5.77
N HIS A 183 -15.42 11.66 6.24
CA HIS A 183 -14.48 12.28 7.17
C HIS A 183 -13.07 12.29 6.59
N ILE A 184 -12.53 13.46 6.29
CA ILE A 184 -11.26 13.61 5.60
C ILE A 184 -10.35 14.55 6.39
N ALA A 185 -9.19 14.06 6.83
CA ALA A 185 -8.14 14.85 7.43
C ALA A 185 -7.05 15.17 6.40
N PHE A 186 -6.75 16.44 6.22
CA PHE A 186 -5.57 16.89 5.49
C PHE A 186 -4.43 17.13 6.47
N ILE A 187 -3.30 16.47 6.25
CA ILE A 187 -2.08 16.62 7.03
C ILE A 187 -0.97 17.26 6.21
N ASP A 188 -0.01 17.93 6.86
CA ASP A 188 1.25 18.22 6.19
C ASP A 188 2.09 16.94 6.19
N ALA A 189 2.81 16.71 5.11
CA ALA A 189 3.80 15.65 5.08
C ALA A 189 5.01 16.03 5.93
N ASP A 190 5.74 15.04 6.39
CA ASP A 190 6.99 15.23 7.14
C ASP A 190 8.22 15.42 6.23
N GLU A 191 8.00 15.76 4.96
CA GLU A 191 9.00 16.05 3.91
C GLU A 191 9.97 14.89 3.60
N GLN A 192 9.58 13.67 3.90
CA GLN A 192 10.40 12.51 3.60
C GLN A 192 10.37 12.19 2.11
N GLY A 193 11.35 12.71 1.39
CA GLY A 193 11.69 12.27 0.04
C GLY A 193 10.81 12.77 -1.10
N GLY A 194 10.01 13.83 -0.91
CA GLY A 194 9.27 14.48 -2.00
C GLY A 194 8.02 13.73 -2.50
N LEU A 195 7.75 12.53 -2.01
CA LEU A 195 6.50 11.80 -2.26
C LEU A 195 5.34 12.40 -1.48
N GLU A 196 5.60 12.83 -0.26
CA GLU A 196 4.63 13.40 0.68
C GLU A 196 3.41 12.49 0.89
N HIS A 197 3.63 11.19 0.99
CA HIS A 197 2.58 10.20 1.19
C HIS A 197 2.14 10.12 2.65
N ALA A 198 0.83 10.09 2.89
CA ALA A 198 0.26 9.98 4.24
C ALA A 198 0.59 8.66 4.94
N ASP A 199 0.82 7.57 4.20
CA ASP A 199 1.16 6.25 4.76
C ASP A 199 2.58 6.13 5.31
N GLY A 200 3.44 7.11 5.03
CA GLY A 200 4.70 7.31 5.73
C GLY A 200 4.52 7.92 7.12
N VAL A 201 3.36 8.51 7.42
CA VAL A 201 3.09 9.29 8.63
C VAL A 201 2.08 8.61 9.55
N VAL A 202 1.04 7.98 8.99
CA VAL A 202 -0.09 7.41 9.74
C VAL A 202 -0.56 6.07 9.15
N ALA A 203 -1.18 5.24 9.99
CA ALA A 203 -1.92 4.05 9.57
C ALA A 203 -3.17 3.84 10.42
N PHE A 204 -4.33 3.58 9.82
CA PHE A 204 -5.48 3.08 10.57
C PHE A 204 -5.24 1.64 11.00
N ILE A 205 -5.24 1.36 12.30
CA ILE A 205 -5.08 0.01 12.88
C ILE A 205 -6.42 -0.62 13.27
N ALA A 206 -7.45 0.19 13.39
CA ALA A 206 -8.86 -0.19 13.57
C ALA A 206 -9.73 0.98 13.08
N PRO A 207 -11.06 0.80 12.92
CA PRO A 207 -11.95 1.90 12.59
C PRO A 207 -11.78 3.06 13.57
N ASN A 208 -11.48 4.26 13.06
CA ASN A 208 -11.24 5.47 13.84
C ASN A 208 -10.08 5.41 14.86
N VAL A 209 -9.14 4.48 14.71
CA VAL A 209 -7.93 4.36 15.54
C VAL A 209 -6.69 4.45 14.64
N LEU A 210 -5.87 5.47 14.85
CA LEU A 210 -4.64 5.70 14.10
C LEU A 210 -3.39 5.43 14.94
N ALA A 211 -2.47 4.67 14.38
CA ALA A 211 -1.06 4.76 14.73
C ALA A 211 -0.44 5.91 13.93
N ILE A 212 0.30 6.79 14.60
CA ILE A 212 1.01 7.92 13.97
C ILE A 212 2.48 7.85 14.37
N ASN A 213 3.36 8.33 13.50
CA ASN A 213 4.77 8.43 13.84
C ASN A 213 5.00 9.34 15.06
N SER A 214 6.02 9.01 15.82
CA SER A 214 6.53 9.82 16.90
C SER A 214 7.57 10.81 16.39
N TYR A 215 7.46 12.08 16.78
CA TYR A 215 8.37 13.16 16.37
C TYR A 215 8.93 13.89 17.61
N PRO A 216 9.77 13.22 18.42
CA PRO A 216 10.32 13.84 19.63
C PRO A 216 11.22 15.06 19.33
N GLU A 217 11.86 15.06 18.15
CA GLU A 217 12.75 16.15 17.72
C GLU A 217 11.99 17.33 17.09
N ASP A 218 10.71 17.14 16.71
CA ASP A 218 9.84 18.21 16.20
C ASP A 218 8.46 18.20 16.87
N PRO A 219 8.39 18.68 18.11
CA PRO A 219 7.13 18.73 18.87
C PRO A 219 6.10 19.70 18.25
N ALA A 220 6.53 20.67 17.45
CA ALA A 220 5.62 21.59 16.76
C ALA A 220 4.88 20.87 15.63
N TYR A 221 5.60 20.11 14.80
CA TYR A 221 4.99 19.26 13.78
C TYR A 221 4.08 18.20 14.42
N ALA A 222 4.54 17.50 15.46
CA ALA A 222 3.73 16.51 16.19
C ALA A 222 2.41 17.09 16.70
N ALA A 223 2.43 18.29 17.27
CA ALA A 223 1.23 18.98 17.77
C ALA A 223 0.28 19.35 16.61
N LYS A 224 0.83 19.86 15.50
CA LYS A 224 0.05 20.21 14.30
C LYS A 224 -0.58 18.99 13.67
N LEU A 225 0.17 17.90 13.47
CA LEU A 225 -0.34 16.63 12.95
C LEU A 225 -1.55 16.13 13.76
N LYS A 226 -1.43 16.09 15.07
CA LYS A 226 -2.53 15.69 15.97
C LYS A 226 -3.75 16.61 15.87
N ALA A 227 -3.53 17.92 15.73
CA ALA A 227 -4.59 18.90 15.55
C ALA A 227 -5.31 18.72 14.21
N ASP A 228 -4.58 18.56 13.12
CA ASP A 228 -5.11 18.34 11.77
C ASP A 228 -5.96 17.05 11.73
N LEU A 229 -5.45 15.95 12.30
CA LEU A 229 -6.16 14.68 12.39
C LEU A 229 -7.48 14.80 13.18
N ARG A 230 -7.47 15.45 14.35
CA ARG A 230 -8.67 15.65 15.15
C ARG A 230 -9.70 16.58 14.49
N THR A 231 -9.23 17.53 13.67
CA THR A 231 -10.10 18.42 12.91
C THR A 231 -10.84 17.69 11.80
N GLY A 232 -10.15 16.82 11.06
CA GLY A 232 -10.73 16.07 9.94
C GLY A 232 -11.46 14.78 10.34
N LEU A 233 -11.10 14.19 11.48
CA LEU A 233 -11.59 12.90 11.96
C LEU A 233 -12.21 13.04 13.36
N PRO A 234 -13.51 13.30 13.48
CA PRO A 234 -14.15 13.42 14.79
C PRO A 234 -13.98 12.17 15.65
N ASN A 235 -13.62 12.37 16.92
CA ASN A 235 -13.42 11.31 17.93
C ASN A 235 -12.33 10.29 17.60
N VAL A 236 -11.36 10.66 16.74
CA VAL A 236 -10.23 9.75 16.41
C VAL A 236 -9.38 9.47 17.65
N THR A 237 -9.04 8.20 17.83
CA THR A 237 -8.03 7.77 18.81
C THR A 237 -6.66 7.78 18.11
N LEU A 238 -5.68 8.46 18.74
CA LEU A 238 -4.32 8.57 18.21
C LEU A 238 -3.34 7.88 19.15
N HIS A 239 -2.50 7.01 18.59
CA HIS A 239 -1.39 6.36 19.29
C HIS A 239 -0.08 6.67 18.57
N GLU A 240 0.92 7.16 19.34
CA GLU A 240 2.27 7.40 18.78
C GLU A 240 3.09 6.12 18.83
N ILE A 241 3.46 5.61 17.65
CA ILE A 241 4.35 4.45 17.53
C ILE A 241 5.81 4.92 17.55
N VAL A 242 6.68 4.12 18.14
CA VAL A 242 8.13 4.35 18.05
C VAL A 242 8.56 4.49 16.59
N THR A 243 9.39 5.50 16.27
CA THR A 243 9.76 5.83 14.90
C THR A 243 11.26 6.11 14.83
N PRO A 244 12.10 5.07 14.76
CA PRO A 244 13.55 5.19 14.63
C PRO A 244 13.92 5.45 13.16
N TYR A 245 13.46 6.55 12.60
CA TYR A 245 13.66 6.89 11.20
C TYR A 245 15.15 7.00 10.86
N ASP A 246 15.57 6.27 9.82
CA ASP A 246 16.92 6.30 9.28
C ASP A 246 16.93 6.86 7.85
N GLY A 247 17.07 8.18 7.76
CA GLY A 247 17.07 8.92 6.50
C GLY A 247 18.35 8.77 5.66
N ASP A 248 19.41 8.22 6.24
CA ASP A 248 20.69 8.01 5.52
C ASP A 248 20.69 6.72 4.68
N ARG A 249 19.77 5.80 4.97
CA ARG A 249 19.60 4.57 4.19
C ARG A 249 18.73 4.80 2.97
N ILE A 250 19.33 5.27 1.89
CA ILE A 250 18.66 5.54 0.60
C ILE A 250 19.28 4.73 -0.53
N TYR A 251 18.46 4.29 -1.48
CA TYR A 251 18.88 3.66 -2.73
C TYR A 251 19.03 4.70 -3.84
N ASP A 252 18.08 5.60 -3.97
CA ASP A 252 18.03 6.65 -4.97
C ASP A 252 17.74 8.00 -4.29
N ALA A 253 18.60 8.99 -4.48
CA ALA A 253 18.48 10.30 -3.84
C ALA A 253 17.20 11.09 -4.19
N ARG A 254 16.43 10.62 -5.18
CA ARG A 254 15.11 11.19 -5.52
C ARG A 254 14.03 10.78 -4.54
N PHE A 255 14.24 9.70 -3.79
CA PHE A 255 13.26 9.13 -2.88
C PHE A 255 13.87 9.02 -1.48
N GLY A 256 13.12 9.43 -0.47
CA GLY A 256 13.52 9.26 0.92
C GLY A 256 13.52 7.80 1.35
N SER A 257 14.12 7.54 2.49
CA SER A 257 14.07 6.22 3.13
C SER A 257 12.68 5.93 3.72
N ALA A 258 12.30 4.67 3.78
CA ALA A 258 11.19 4.20 4.62
C ALA A 258 11.68 3.37 5.82
N CYS A 259 13.00 3.35 6.05
CA CYS A 259 13.58 2.58 7.15
C CYS A 259 13.20 3.21 8.51
N GLY A 260 12.65 2.37 9.40
CA GLY A 260 12.13 2.81 10.69
C GLY A 260 10.68 3.33 10.69
N LEU A 261 10.00 3.36 9.53
CA LEU A 261 8.61 3.79 9.42
C LEU A 261 7.64 2.60 9.59
N TYR A 262 7.24 2.33 10.83
CA TYR A 262 6.27 1.25 11.12
C TYR A 262 4.86 1.58 10.61
N THR A 263 4.52 2.84 10.39
CA THR A 263 3.24 3.25 9.80
C THR A 263 3.05 2.75 8.36
N ASN A 264 4.15 2.41 7.65
CA ASN A 264 4.06 1.77 6.33
C ASN A 264 3.68 0.27 6.42
N MET A 265 2.81 -0.06 7.37
CA MET A 265 2.22 -1.39 7.57
C MET A 265 1.04 -1.62 6.64
N LEU A 266 0.81 -2.87 6.24
CA LEU A 266 -0.44 -3.25 5.55
C LEU A 266 -1.46 -3.73 6.58
N VAL A 267 -2.61 -3.08 6.63
CA VAL A 267 -3.69 -3.41 7.56
C VAL A 267 -4.84 -4.04 6.80
N THR A 268 -5.17 -5.29 7.10
CA THR A 268 -6.35 -5.99 6.62
C THR A 268 -7.46 -5.99 7.68
N MET A 269 -8.59 -6.65 7.41
CA MET A 269 -9.70 -6.70 8.37
C MET A 269 -9.27 -7.27 9.72
N ASP A 270 -8.49 -8.35 9.73
CA ASP A 270 -8.13 -9.09 10.96
C ASP A 270 -6.63 -9.11 11.26
N ARG A 271 -5.78 -8.51 10.40
CA ARG A 271 -4.33 -8.64 10.50
C ARG A 271 -3.63 -7.33 10.21
N ILE A 272 -2.41 -7.23 10.74
CA ILE A 272 -1.47 -6.14 10.41
C ILE A 272 -0.13 -6.79 10.03
N TYR A 273 0.30 -6.57 8.81
CA TYR A 273 1.65 -6.93 8.35
C TYR A 273 2.58 -5.79 8.70
N VAL A 274 3.39 -5.98 9.74
CA VAL A 274 4.21 -4.95 10.37
C VAL A 274 5.63 -5.01 9.82
N PRO A 275 6.15 -3.94 9.18
CA PRO A 275 7.54 -3.94 8.72
C PRO A 275 8.50 -4.11 9.90
N GLN A 276 9.57 -4.87 9.67
CA GLN A 276 10.65 -5.10 10.62
C GLN A 276 11.98 -4.74 9.95
N PHE A 277 12.82 -4.03 10.66
CA PHE A 277 14.06 -3.46 10.13
C PHE A 277 15.33 -4.11 10.68
N GLY A 278 15.18 -5.11 11.58
CA GLY A 278 16.28 -5.81 12.24
C GLY A 278 16.94 -4.99 13.34
N ILE A 279 16.15 -4.13 14.00
CA ILE A 279 16.60 -3.22 15.06
C ILE A 279 15.82 -3.47 16.37
N PRO A 280 16.34 -3.02 17.54
CA PRO A 280 15.66 -3.26 18.82
C PRO A 280 14.23 -2.70 18.90
N GLU A 281 13.95 -1.61 18.19
CA GLU A 281 12.66 -0.95 18.14
C GLU A 281 11.56 -1.79 17.48
N ASP A 282 11.93 -2.81 16.70
CA ASP A 282 10.97 -3.77 16.12
C ASP A 282 10.10 -4.43 17.20
N ALA A 283 10.72 -4.86 18.30
CA ALA A 283 10.01 -5.46 19.42
C ALA A 283 9.12 -4.45 20.15
N ILE A 284 9.55 -3.18 20.24
CA ILE A 284 8.77 -2.10 20.85
C ILE A 284 7.53 -1.81 20.02
N ALA A 285 7.68 -1.69 18.68
CA ALA A 285 6.56 -1.43 17.77
C ALA A 285 5.51 -2.54 17.83
N ILE A 286 5.92 -3.80 17.83
CA ILE A 286 5.02 -4.96 18.00
C ILE A 286 4.28 -4.91 19.35
N ALA A 287 4.97 -4.61 20.44
CA ALA A 287 4.37 -4.53 21.77
C ALA A 287 3.35 -3.37 21.86
N GLN A 288 3.68 -2.21 21.28
CA GLN A 288 2.78 -1.06 21.21
C GLN A 288 1.50 -1.39 20.43
N LEU A 289 1.65 -1.93 19.21
CA LEU A 289 0.51 -2.33 18.39
C LEU A 289 -0.37 -3.37 19.08
N GLY A 290 0.24 -4.39 19.73
CA GLY A 290 -0.49 -5.41 20.48
C GLY A 290 -1.29 -4.86 21.67
N GLY A 291 -0.94 -3.67 22.17
CA GLY A 291 -1.71 -2.95 23.19
C GLY A 291 -2.86 -2.09 22.64
N TRP A 292 -2.91 -1.88 21.32
CA TRP A 292 -3.86 -0.95 20.69
C TRP A 292 -4.90 -1.60 19.78
N THR A 293 -4.69 -2.86 19.38
CA THR A 293 -5.59 -3.58 18.48
C THR A 293 -5.64 -5.06 18.81
N ASP A 294 -6.79 -5.70 18.54
CA ASP A 294 -6.99 -7.15 18.65
C ASP A 294 -6.60 -7.89 17.36
N LYS A 295 -6.15 -7.18 16.31
CA LYS A 295 -5.73 -7.79 15.05
C LYS A 295 -4.46 -8.63 15.23
N THR A 296 -4.35 -9.71 14.47
CA THR A 296 -3.14 -10.52 14.45
C THR A 296 -1.98 -9.74 13.83
N LEU A 297 -0.89 -9.57 14.57
CA LEU A 297 0.32 -8.91 14.09
C LEU A 297 1.25 -9.91 13.41
N ILE A 298 1.65 -9.61 12.18
CA ILE A 298 2.51 -10.45 11.36
C ILE A 298 3.78 -9.66 11.02
N PRO A 299 4.92 -9.99 11.64
CA PRO A 299 6.19 -9.34 11.34
C PRO A 299 6.64 -9.66 9.90
N VAL A 300 7.06 -8.63 9.15
CA VAL A 300 7.57 -8.76 7.77
C VAL A 300 8.95 -8.12 7.69
N SER A 301 9.99 -8.90 7.40
CA SER A 301 11.34 -8.38 7.24
C SER A 301 11.42 -7.42 6.05
N SER A 302 11.71 -6.14 6.31
CA SER A 302 11.70 -5.05 5.34
C SER A 302 13.04 -4.29 5.28
N ALA A 303 14.04 -4.74 6.03
CA ALA A 303 15.33 -4.05 6.14
C ALA A 303 16.08 -3.88 4.82
N GLN A 304 15.85 -4.77 3.85
CA GLN A 304 16.48 -4.73 2.53
C GLN A 304 15.82 -3.70 1.59
N VAL A 305 14.48 -3.62 1.64
CA VAL A 305 13.69 -2.81 0.69
C VAL A 305 13.38 -1.40 1.18
N CYS A 306 13.40 -1.15 2.49
CA CYS A 306 13.02 0.15 3.05
C CYS A 306 13.84 1.32 2.49
N ARG A 307 15.12 1.08 2.15
CA ARG A 307 16.02 2.08 1.55
C ARG A 307 15.60 2.54 0.15
N MET A 308 14.64 1.83 -0.48
CA MET A 308 14.10 2.19 -1.78
C MET A 308 12.92 3.19 -1.71
N GLY A 309 12.57 3.63 -0.50
CA GLY A 309 11.53 4.64 -0.28
C GLY A 309 10.15 4.07 0.06
N GLY A 310 10.03 2.78 0.28
CA GLY A 310 8.78 2.12 0.65
C GLY A 310 8.99 0.74 1.23
N GLY A 311 7.91 0.05 1.55
CA GLY A 311 7.97 -1.27 2.14
C GLY A 311 6.66 -2.04 2.00
N VAL A 312 6.23 -2.62 3.10
CA VAL A 312 5.10 -3.56 3.16
C VAL A 312 3.84 -3.01 2.50
N ARG A 313 3.41 -1.79 2.86
CA ARG A 313 2.20 -1.19 2.28
C ARG A 313 2.42 -0.73 0.84
N CYS A 314 3.50 -0.02 0.57
CA CYS A 314 3.77 0.57 -0.74
C CYS A 314 3.87 -0.49 -1.86
N MET A 315 4.45 -1.67 -1.57
CA MET A 315 4.59 -2.77 -2.55
C MET A 315 3.32 -3.61 -2.70
N SER A 316 2.25 -3.34 -1.93
CA SER A 316 1.06 -4.18 -1.91
C SER A 316 -0.20 -3.43 -2.31
N TRP A 317 -1.02 -4.07 -3.14
CA TRP A 317 -2.37 -3.64 -3.44
C TRP A 317 -3.38 -4.60 -2.80
N GLN A 318 -4.17 -4.09 -1.89
CA GLN A 318 -5.18 -4.82 -1.13
C GLN A 318 -6.54 -4.74 -1.85
N VAL A 319 -7.15 -5.88 -2.09
CA VAL A 319 -8.42 -6.00 -2.82
C VAL A 319 -9.40 -6.82 -2.02
N ARG A 320 -10.65 -6.37 -1.97
CA ARG A 320 -11.74 -6.96 -1.18
C ARG A 320 -12.94 -7.33 -2.03
N GLY A 321 -13.85 -8.10 -1.44
CA GLY A 321 -15.18 -8.35 -1.98
C GLY A 321 -15.21 -8.99 -3.36
N ASN A 322 -16.17 -8.58 -4.18
CA ASN A 322 -16.38 -9.12 -5.51
C ASN A 322 -15.18 -8.91 -6.45
N MET A 323 -14.50 -7.77 -6.34
CA MET A 323 -13.32 -7.48 -7.13
C MET A 323 -12.20 -8.48 -6.86
N ALA A 324 -11.96 -8.84 -5.59
CA ALA A 324 -10.96 -9.84 -5.21
C ALA A 324 -11.30 -11.22 -5.80
N ALA A 325 -12.56 -11.65 -5.72
CA ALA A 325 -13.02 -12.92 -6.26
C ALA A 325 -12.84 -12.97 -7.79
N GLN A 326 -13.22 -11.92 -8.49
CA GLN A 326 -13.12 -11.80 -9.94
C GLN A 326 -11.66 -11.78 -10.42
N LEU A 327 -10.81 -10.97 -9.79
CA LEU A 327 -9.37 -10.91 -10.09
C LEU A 327 -8.71 -12.27 -9.86
N LYS A 328 -8.97 -12.91 -8.72
CA LYS A 328 -8.40 -14.21 -8.39
C LYS A 328 -8.80 -15.27 -9.39
N ALA A 329 -10.06 -15.31 -9.83
CA ALA A 329 -10.54 -16.25 -10.83
C ALA A 329 -9.88 -16.00 -12.20
N TRP A 330 -9.69 -14.75 -12.60
CA TRP A 330 -9.09 -14.40 -13.87
C TRP A 330 -7.57 -14.61 -13.91
N LEU A 331 -6.86 -14.27 -12.83
CA LEU A 331 -5.39 -14.38 -12.75
C LEU A 331 -4.90 -15.85 -12.71
N ARG A 332 -5.77 -16.77 -12.35
CA ARG A 332 -5.48 -18.23 -12.33
C ARG A 332 -5.73 -18.94 -13.67
N GLN A 333 -6.18 -18.22 -14.69
CA GLN A 333 -6.33 -18.72 -16.08
C GLN A 333 -5.03 -18.56 -16.88
#